data_67b4c0dbb9f8ccf36020980ec13c3181
#
_entry.id   67b4c0dbb9f8ccf36020980ec13c3181
#
_cell.length_a   1.000
_cell.length_b   1.000
_cell.length_c   1.000
_cell.angle_alpha   90.00
_cell.angle_beta   90.00
_cell.angle_gamma   90.00
#
_symmetry.space_group_name_H-M   'P 1'
#
loop_
_entity.id
_entity.type
_entity.pdbx_description
1 polymer ?
#
loop_
_entity_poly.entity_id
_entity_poly.type
_entity_poly.pdbx_seq_one_letter_code
_entity_poly.pdbx_strand_id
1 'polypeptide(L)'
;QEGNQGYTGFDIELMEAIGKQMGKKVEFVAMGFDALIPALNTGNIDVAIAGMNITEERKKVVTFCEPYYTSGLVIMVKKDNNDINNIDDLKGKCIAAQIGTTSELKAREIEGAVVKTFNTQDEAALELKNGGVDALIGDIPVAEYYLAKGGNKFAKLVGEKMKDGQYGIAVKKDSKLAEDINKAMAELKKNGEFAKIHQKWFGTAE
;
A
#
# COMPACT_ATOMS: atom_id res chain seq x y z
N GLN A 1 22.44 -7.19 -14.53
CA GLN A 1 22.11 -5.96 -13.82
C GLN A 1 22.02 -6.31 -12.33
N GLU A 2 23.00 -5.84 -11.56
CA GLU A 2 22.97 -5.85 -10.10
C GLU A 2 21.91 -4.82 -9.68
N GLY A 3 20.67 -5.24 -9.51
CA GLY A 3 19.55 -4.38 -9.24
C GLY A 3 18.56 -5.03 -8.28
N ASN A 4 17.32 -4.80 -8.43
CA ASN A 4 16.17 -5.07 -7.56
C ASN A 4 15.87 -6.54 -7.21
N GLN A 5 16.83 -7.46 -7.34
CA GLN A 5 16.67 -8.89 -7.00
C GLN A 5 15.42 -9.54 -7.65
N GLY A 6 14.98 -9.03 -8.81
CA GLY A 6 13.77 -9.49 -9.51
C GLY A 6 12.48 -8.82 -9.06
N TYR A 7 12.51 -7.97 -8.04
CA TYR A 7 11.35 -7.16 -7.65
C TYR A 7 11.15 -5.97 -8.59
N THR A 8 9.91 -5.56 -8.78
CA THR A 8 9.55 -4.42 -9.62
C THR A 8 8.35 -3.69 -9.02
N GLY A 9 8.29 -2.39 -9.21
CA GLY A 9 7.21 -1.53 -8.71
C GLY A 9 7.70 -0.15 -8.38
N PHE A 10 6.77 0.76 -8.13
CA PHE A 10 7.06 2.14 -7.74
C PHE A 10 7.96 2.20 -6.51
N ASP A 11 7.58 1.51 -5.44
CA ASP A 11 8.30 1.49 -4.16
C ASP A 11 9.73 0.94 -4.33
N ILE A 12 9.90 -0.06 -5.19
CA ILE A 12 11.21 -0.67 -5.48
C ILE A 12 12.12 0.34 -6.15
N GLU A 13 11.66 0.96 -7.26
CA GLU A 13 12.46 1.94 -7.99
C GLU A 13 12.74 3.20 -7.16
N LEU A 14 11.77 3.65 -6.36
CA LEU A 14 11.96 4.78 -5.45
C LEU A 14 13.04 4.48 -4.40
N MET A 15 13.00 3.30 -3.78
CA MET A 15 13.99 2.93 -2.77
C MET A 15 15.39 2.74 -3.37
N GLU A 16 15.50 2.20 -4.58
CA GLU A 16 16.78 2.13 -5.30
C GLU A 16 17.36 3.53 -5.58
N ALA A 17 16.51 4.46 -6.04
CA ALA A 17 16.93 5.84 -6.28
C ALA A 17 17.39 6.54 -4.99
N ILE A 18 16.66 6.35 -3.88
CA ILE A 18 17.05 6.84 -2.56
C ILE A 18 18.41 6.26 -2.13
N GLY A 19 18.56 4.94 -2.22
CA GLY A 19 19.83 4.28 -1.88
C GLY A 19 21.01 4.80 -2.70
N LYS A 20 20.83 4.96 -4.00
CA LYS A 20 21.82 5.54 -4.90
C LYS A 20 22.19 6.97 -4.51
N GLN A 21 21.19 7.82 -4.20
CA GLN A 21 21.41 9.19 -3.74
C GLN A 21 22.17 9.24 -2.41
N MET A 22 21.99 8.26 -1.54
CA MET A 22 22.68 8.11 -0.26
C MET A 22 24.06 7.43 -0.38
N GLY A 23 24.43 6.93 -1.58
CA GLY A 23 25.64 6.13 -1.77
C GLY A 23 25.60 4.77 -1.06
N LYS A 24 24.41 4.21 -0.90
CA LYS A 24 24.18 2.92 -0.23
C LYS A 24 23.55 1.89 -1.19
N LYS A 25 23.99 0.65 -1.03
CA LYS A 25 23.35 -0.49 -1.71
C LYS A 25 22.05 -0.81 -0.98
N VAL A 26 20.97 -1.03 -1.77
CA VAL A 26 19.68 -1.50 -1.25
C VAL A 26 19.60 -3.01 -1.44
N GLU A 27 19.16 -3.70 -0.41
CA GLU A 27 18.87 -5.12 -0.41
C GLU A 27 17.42 -5.33 -0.04
N PHE A 28 16.64 -5.98 -0.90
CA PHE A 28 15.22 -6.19 -0.70
C PHE A 28 14.95 -7.53 -0.02
N VAL A 29 14.08 -7.49 0.99
CA VAL A 29 13.59 -8.66 1.71
C VAL A 29 12.07 -8.69 1.65
N ALA A 30 11.48 -9.70 1.01
CA ALA A 30 10.03 -9.87 0.96
C ALA A 30 9.51 -10.51 2.26
N MET A 31 8.43 -9.93 2.80
CA MET A 31 7.74 -10.48 3.97
C MET A 31 6.27 -10.03 3.98
N GLY A 32 5.46 -10.63 4.84
CA GLY A 32 4.07 -10.22 5.05
C GLY A 32 4.00 -8.77 5.54
N PHE A 33 2.94 -8.05 5.15
CA PHE A 33 2.78 -6.64 5.52
C PHE A 33 2.72 -6.43 7.04
N ASP A 34 2.03 -7.31 7.74
CA ASP A 34 1.91 -7.32 9.21
C ASP A 34 3.22 -7.59 9.94
N ALA A 35 4.21 -8.20 9.27
CA ALA A 35 5.54 -8.46 9.82
C ALA A 35 6.52 -7.27 9.69
N LEU A 36 6.21 -6.24 8.88
CA LEU A 36 7.14 -5.14 8.59
C LEU A 36 7.53 -4.33 9.84
N ILE A 37 6.56 -3.90 10.63
CA ILE A 37 6.82 -3.12 11.86
C ILE A 37 7.57 -3.96 12.91
N PRO A 38 7.18 -5.20 13.22
CA PRO A 38 7.99 -6.09 14.05
C PRO A 38 9.44 -6.25 13.56
N ALA A 39 9.65 -6.42 12.25
CA ALA A 39 10.99 -6.58 11.67
C ALA A 39 11.86 -5.31 11.80
N LEU A 40 11.27 -4.11 11.65
CA LEU A 40 11.95 -2.84 11.95
C LEU A 40 12.37 -2.74 13.42
N ASN A 41 11.48 -3.10 14.34
CA ASN A 41 11.73 -2.98 15.77
C ASN A 41 12.82 -3.96 16.27
N THR A 42 12.88 -5.15 15.68
CA THR A 42 13.92 -6.16 15.99
C THR A 42 15.24 -5.91 15.24
N GLY A 43 15.26 -4.99 14.26
CA GLY A 43 16.44 -4.70 13.45
C GLY A 43 16.72 -5.75 12.36
N ASN A 44 15.74 -6.60 12.02
CA ASN A 44 15.86 -7.55 10.91
C ASN A 44 15.82 -6.84 9.54
N ILE A 45 15.20 -5.67 9.46
CA ILE A 45 15.25 -4.74 8.34
C ILE A 45 15.51 -3.33 8.86
N ASP A 46 16.12 -2.48 8.04
CA ASP A 46 16.41 -1.08 8.38
C ASP A 46 15.29 -0.14 7.93
N VAL A 47 14.60 -0.49 6.84
CA VAL A 47 13.61 0.32 6.17
C VAL A 47 12.43 -0.55 5.74
N ALA A 48 11.21 -0.04 5.85
CA ALA A 48 10.01 -0.63 5.25
C ALA A 48 9.41 0.37 4.26
N ILE A 49 9.26 -0.05 3.01
CA ILE A 49 8.57 0.66 1.94
C ILE A 49 7.62 -0.33 1.26
N ALA A 50 6.33 -0.15 1.43
CA ALA A 50 5.31 -1.12 0.99
C ALA A 50 3.90 -0.49 0.94
N GLY A 51 3.77 0.73 0.44
CA GLY A 51 2.48 1.43 0.43
C GLY A 51 1.90 1.57 1.85
N MET A 52 2.76 1.77 2.85
CA MET A 52 2.32 1.81 4.25
C MET A 52 1.71 3.16 4.60
N ASN A 53 0.42 3.17 4.91
CA ASN A 53 -0.26 4.38 5.39
C ASN A 53 0.34 4.86 6.71
N ILE A 54 0.64 6.15 6.79
CA ILE A 54 1.03 6.85 8.01
C ILE A 54 -0.20 6.95 8.91
N THR A 55 -0.14 6.38 10.11
CA THR A 55 -1.21 6.47 11.11
C THR A 55 -0.63 6.86 12.47
N GLU A 56 -1.44 7.49 13.32
CA GLU A 56 -1.00 7.87 14.67
C GLU A 56 -0.60 6.64 15.51
N GLU A 57 -1.28 5.51 15.33
CA GLU A 57 -0.92 4.26 16.02
C GLU A 57 0.47 3.75 15.58
N ARG A 58 0.75 3.75 14.28
CA ARG A 58 2.05 3.33 13.75
C ARG A 58 3.18 4.28 14.18
N LYS A 59 2.92 5.60 14.23
CA LYS A 59 3.89 6.60 14.70
C LYS A 59 4.34 6.37 16.16
N LYS A 60 3.55 5.68 16.97
CA LYS A 60 3.95 5.34 18.35
C LYS A 60 5.12 4.35 18.38
N VAL A 61 5.24 3.49 17.38
CA VAL A 61 6.17 2.34 17.36
C VAL A 61 7.24 2.37 16.25
N VAL A 62 7.07 3.25 15.26
CA VAL A 62 8.06 3.49 14.19
C VAL A 62 8.19 4.99 13.92
N THR A 63 9.25 5.38 13.21
CA THR A 63 9.41 6.74 12.66
C THR A 63 9.13 6.68 11.16
N PHE A 64 8.24 7.55 10.67
CA PHE A 64 8.00 7.71 9.24
C PHE A 64 8.86 8.85 8.67
N CYS A 65 9.33 8.65 7.46
CA CYS A 65 9.83 9.72 6.61
C CYS A 65 8.67 10.60 6.12
N GLU A 66 9.00 11.71 5.45
CA GLU A 66 8.01 12.55 4.76
C GLU A 66 7.16 11.70 3.79
N PRO A 67 5.87 11.99 3.67
CA PRO A 67 4.99 11.24 2.78
C PRO A 67 5.50 11.29 1.32
N TYR A 68 5.39 10.17 0.64
CA TYR A 68 5.80 10.08 -0.76
C TYR A 68 4.64 9.88 -1.74
N TYR A 69 3.44 9.55 -1.25
CA TYR A 69 2.26 9.33 -2.07
C TYR A 69 0.98 9.61 -1.28
N THR A 70 0.01 10.28 -1.91
CA THR A 70 -1.34 10.43 -1.34
C THR A 70 -2.20 9.28 -1.81
N SER A 71 -2.72 8.51 -0.87
CA SER A 71 -3.51 7.31 -1.11
C SER A 71 -4.89 7.42 -0.47
N GLY A 72 -5.58 6.32 -0.40
CA GLY A 72 -6.87 6.15 0.28
C GLY A 72 -7.41 4.77 0.02
N LEU A 73 -8.62 4.53 0.51
CA LEU A 73 -9.29 3.24 0.40
C LEU A 73 -10.41 3.29 -0.63
N VAL A 74 -10.71 2.12 -1.20
CA VAL A 74 -11.80 1.94 -2.16
C VAL A 74 -12.46 0.59 -1.96
N ILE A 75 -13.72 0.50 -2.34
CA ILE A 75 -14.49 -0.75 -2.34
C ILE A 75 -14.41 -1.37 -3.74
N MET A 76 -14.04 -2.64 -3.80
CA MET A 76 -14.08 -3.45 -5.02
C MET A 76 -15.12 -4.56 -4.84
N VAL A 77 -15.95 -4.74 -5.85
CA VAL A 77 -16.97 -5.80 -5.92
C VAL A 77 -16.87 -6.57 -7.22
N LYS A 78 -17.52 -7.72 -7.32
CA LYS A 78 -17.64 -8.43 -8.60
C LYS A 78 -18.30 -7.53 -9.64
N LYS A 79 -17.94 -7.71 -10.89
CA LYS A 79 -18.40 -6.86 -11.99
C LYS A 79 -19.92 -6.87 -12.17
N ASP A 80 -20.54 -8.00 -11.93
CA ASP A 80 -21.99 -8.25 -12.02
C ASP A 80 -22.74 -7.89 -10.73
N ASN A 81 -22.06 -7.53 -9.65
CA ASN A 81 -22.69 -7.08 -8.42
C ASN A 81 -23.36 -5.71 -8.63
N ASN A 82 -24.64 -5.60 -8.26
CA ASN A 82 -25.44 -4.36 -8.34
C ASN A 82 -26.04 -3.97 -6.97
N ASP A 83 -25.76 -4.75 -5.93
CA ASP A 83 -26.35 -4.58 -4.60
C ASP A 83 -25.48 -3.70 -3.70
N ILE A 84 -24.16 -3.62 -3.97
CA ILE A 84 -23.21 -2.85 -3.21
C ILE A 84 -22.75 -1.67 -4.07
N ASN A 85 -23.08 -0.44 -3.66
CA ASN A 85 -22.78 0.79 -4.38
C ASN A 85 -21.98 1.78 -3.51
N ASN A 86 -21.98 1.61 -2.18
CA ASN A 86 -21.29 2.47 -1.23
C ASN A 86 -20.97 1.71 0.05
N ILE A 87 -20.34 2.39 1.02
CA ILE A 87 -19.90 1.77 2.28
C ILE A 87 -21.06 1.29 3.17
N ASP A 88 -22.20 1.96 3.12
CA ASP A 88 -23.37 1.58 3.94
C ASP A 88 -23.98 0.23 3.50
N ASP A 89 -23.83 -0.11 2.22
CA ASP A 89 -24.31 -1.38 1.66
C ASP A 89 -23.46 -2.58 2.12
N LEU A 90 -22.32 -2.32 2.78
CA LEU A 90 -21.43 -3.36 3.32
C LEU A 90 -21.88 -3.90 4.68
N LYS A 91 -22.88 -3.32 5.32
CA LYS A 91 -23.41 -3.81 6.61
C LYS A 91 -23.86 -5.25 6.49
N GLY A 92 -23.38 -6.10 7.39
CA GLY A 92 -23.69 -7.53 7.41
C GLY A 92 -23.05 -8.35 6.27
N LYS A 93 -22.21 -7.76 5.42
CA LYS A 93 -21.55 -8.44 4.29
C LYS A 93 -20.25 -9.11 4.70
N CYS A 94 -19.79 -10.05 3.87
CA CYS A 94 -18.48 -10.65 4.00
C CYS A 94 -17.47 -9.82 3.19
N ILE A 95 -16.46 -9.28 3.89
CA ILE A 95 -15.49 -8.32 3.33
C ILE A 95 -14.09 -8.91 3.40
N ALA A 96 -13.37 -8.91 2.26
CA ALA A 96 -11.96 -9.23 2.22
C ALA A 96 -11.11 -7.97 2.45
N ALA A 97 -9.98 -8.14 3.15
CA ALA A 97 -8.95 -7.13 3.28
C ALA A 97 -7.57 -7.78 3.48
N GLN A 98 -6.50 -7.04 3.20
CA GLN A 98 -5.15 -7.49 3.54
C GLN A 98 -4.91 -7.31 5.04
N ILE A 99 -4.33 -8.33 5.68
CA ILE A 99 -4.04 -8.33 7.12
C ILE A 99 -3.08 -7.20 7.52
N GLY A 100 -3.32 -6.57 8.66
CA GLY A 100 -2.47 -5.52 9.24
C GLY A 100 -2.59 -4.15 8.56
N THR A 101 -3.49 -3.99 7.56
CA THR A 101 -3.66 -2.74 6.81
C THR A 101 -4.77 -1.85 7.38
N THR A 102 -4.79 -0.59 6.93
CA THR A 102 -5.91 0.33 7.20
C THR A 102 -7.21 -0.14 6.55
N SER A 103 -7.13 -0.91 5.45
CA SER A 103 -8.28 -1.56 4.81
C SER A 103 -8.97 -2.56 5.74
N GLU A 104 -8.20 -3.38 6.44
CA GLU A 104 -8.73 -4.30 7.46
C GLU A 104 -9.41 -3.55 8.59
N LEU A 105 -8.75 -2.50 9.13
CA LEU A 105 -9.33 -1.70 10.19
C LEU A 105 -10.66 -1.09 9.77
N LYS A 106 -10.70 -0.53 8.54
CA LYS A 106 -11.93 0.04 7.98
C LYS A 106 -13.04 -0.99 7.81
N ALA A 107 -12.70 -2.18 7.32
CA ALA A 107 -13.68 -3.27 7.19
C ALA A 107 -14.27 -3.69 8.56
N ARG A 108 -13.45 -3.71 9.62
CA ARG A 108 -13.89 -4.08 10.97
C ARG A 108 -14.77 -3.02 11.65
N GLU A 109 -14.74 -1.76 11.18
CA GLU A 109 -15.64 -0.69 11.66
C GLU A 109 -17.07 -0.85 11.13
N ILE A 110 -17.28 -1.66 10.09
CA ILE A 110 -18.59 -1.81 9.43
C ILE A 110 -19.48 -2.73 10.26
N GLU A 111 -20.64 -2.24 10.64
CA GLU A 111 -21.60 -2.94 11.49
C GLU A 111 -22.03 -4.29 10.89
N GLY A 112 -21.84 -5.36 11.68
CA GLY A 112 -22.24 -6.72 11.31
C GLY A 112 -21.42 -7.35 10.20
N ALA A 113 -20.38 -6.67 9.67
CA ALA A 113 -19.54 -7.25 8.64
C ALA A 113 -18.70 -8.43 9.15
N VAL A 114 -18.57 -9.46 8.30
CA VAL A 114 -17.64 -10.57 8.53
C VAL A 114 -16.37 -10.28 7.75
N VAL A 115 -15.25 -10.04 8.42
CA VAL A 115 -13.99 -9.68 7.78
C VAL A 115 -13.11 -10.93 7.61
N LYS A 116 -12.76 -11.25 6.36
CA LYS A 116 -11.76 -12.26 6.00
C LYS A 116 -10.46 -11.57 5.63
N THR A 117 -9.37 -11.93 6.29
CA THR A 117 -8.05 -11.35 6.03
C THR A 117 -7.18 -12.27 5.20
N PHE A 118 -6.35 -11.68 4.34
CA PHE A 118 -5.43 -12.35 3.42
C PHE A 118 -4.04 -11.74 3.54
N ASN A 119 -3.00 -12.49 3.19
CA ASN A 119 -1.63 -11.99 3.27
C ASN A 119 -1.35 -10.89 2.23
N THR A 120 -2.02 -10.97 1.08
CA THR A 120 -1.90 -9.98 0.00
C THR A 120 -3.26 -9.49 -0.47
N GLN A 121 -3.31 -8.31 -1.08
CA GLN A 121 -4.53 -7.81 -1.71
C GLN A 121 -4.90 -8.63 -2.95
N ASP A 122 -3.94 -9.23 -3.65
CA ASP A 122 -4.20 -10.13 -4.78
C ASP A 122 -4.92 -11.41 -4.35
N GLU A 123 -4.55 -12.00 -3.20
CA GLU A 123 -5.28 -13.14 -2.62
C GLU A 123 -6.71 -12.75 -2.25
N ALA A 124 -6.89 -11.57 -1.64
CA ALA A 124 -8.22 -11.03 -1.34
C ALA A 124 -9.06 -10.81 -2.60
N ALA A 125 -8.46 -10.29 -3.68
CA ALA A 125 -9.12 -10.12 -4.97
C ALA A 125 -9.47 -11.46 -5.65
N LEU A 126 -8.65 -12.48 -5.46
CA LEU A 126 -8.95 -13.84 -5.94
C LEU A 126 -10.16 -14.44 -5.21
N GLU A 127 -10.24 -14.25 -3.89
CA GLU A 127 -11.40 -14.70 -3.10
C GLU A 127 -12.68 -13.98 -3.53
N LEU A 128 -12.61 -12.67 -3.80
CA LEU A 128 -13.73 -11.91 -4.37
C LEU A 128 -14.15 -12.48 -5.73
N LYS A 129 -13.20 -12.74 -6.62
CA LYS A 129 -13.46 -13.35 -7.93
C LYS A 129 -14.18 -14.69 -7.82
N ASN A 130 -13.75 -15.52 -6.87
CA ASN A 130 -14.32 -16.85 -6.63
C ASN A 130 -15.69 -16.81 -5.91
N GLY A 131 -16.11 -15.64 -5.42
CA GLY A 131 -17.39 -15.46 -4.73
C GLY A 131 -17.37 -15.89 -3.25
N GLY A 132 -16.21 -16.04 -2.67
CA GLY A 132 -16.05 -16.36 -1.24
C GLY A 132 -16.24 -15.17 -0.31
N VAL A 133 -16.28 -13.94 -0.87
CA VAL A 133 -16.63 -12.69 -0.19
C VAL A 133 -17.51 -11.83 -1.08
N ASP A 134 -18.26 -10.88 -0.47
CA ASP A 134 -19.16 -9.97 -1.18
C ASP A 134 -18.41 -8.74 -1.74
N ALA A 135 -17.40 -8.27 -1.01
CA ALA A 135 -16.61 -7.11 -1.36
C ALA A 135 -15.16 -7.25 -0.86
N LEU A 136 -14.29 -6.38 -1.38
CA LEU A 136 -12.94 -6.14 -0.90
C LEU A 136 -12.77 -4.66 -0.60
N ILE A 137 -12.22 -4.32 0.56
CA ILE A 137 -11.71 -2.98 0.82
C ILE A 137 -10.19 -3.03 0.65
N GLY A 138 -9.66 -2.14 -0.19
CA GLY A 138 -8.23 -2.10 -0.51
C GLY A 138 -7.74 -0.70 -0.81
N ASP A 139 -6.42 -0.56 -0.91
CA ASP A 139 -5.80 0.71 -1.28
C ASP A 139 -6.06 1.04 -2.75
N ILE A 140 -6.38 2.32 -3.02
CA ILE A 140 -6.75 2.80 -4.35
C ILE A 140 -5.72 2.42 -5.42
N PRO A 141 -4.41 2.76 -5.29
CA PRO A 141 -3.45 2.49 -6.36
C PRO A 141 -3.28 1.00 -6.64
N VAL A 142 -3.36 0.16 -5.61
CA VAL A 142 -3.26 -1.31 -5.77
C VAL A 142 -4.50 -1.86 -6.48
N ALA A 143 -5.70 -1.40 -6.09
CA ALA A 143 -6.95 -1.81 -6.72
C ALA A 143 -7.03 -1.36 -8.20
N GLU A 144 -6.63 -0.12 -8.49
CA GLU A 144 -6.59 0.40 -9.86
C GLU A 144 -5.58 -0.36 -10.74
N TYR A 145 -4.40 -0.67 -10.19
CA TYR A 145 -3.41 -1.47 -10.89
C TYR A 145 -3.92 -2.88 -11.19
N TYR A 146 -4.56 -3.55 -10.20
CA TYR A 146 -5.19 -4.86 -10.40
C TYR A 146 -6.21 -4.83 -11.54
N LEU A 147 -7.09 -3.83 -11.58
CA LEU A 147 -8.09 -3.68 -12.64
C LEU A 147 -7.42 -3.45 -14.00
N ALA A 148 -6.40 -2.59 -14.07
CA ALA A 148 -5.66 -2.31 -15.29
C ALA A 148 -4.94 -3.55 -15.85
N LYS A 149 -4.50 -4.47 -14.99
CA LYS A 149 -3.85 -5.75 -15.37
C LYS A 149 -4.83 -6.87 -15.72
N GLY A 150 -6.10 -6.56 -15.92
CA GLY A 150 -7.12 -7.50 -16.38
C GLY A 150 -8.16 -7.88 -15.35
N GLY A 151 -8.04 -7.41 -14.11
CA GLY A 151 -9.03 -7.59 -13.05
C GLY A 151 -10.40 -6.98 -13.40
N ASN A 152 -10.43 -5.98 -14.27
CA ASN A 152 -11.65 -5.33 -14.78
C ASN A 152 -12.62 -6.27 -15.53
N LYS A 153 -12.15 -7.45 -15.91
CA LYS A 153 -13.02 -8.52 -16.46
C LYS A 153 -13.93 -9.12 -15.38
N PHE A 154 -13.51 -9.09 -14.12
CA PHE A 154 -14.15 -9.79 -13.00
C PHE A 154 -14.65 -8.86 -11.90
N ALA A 155 -14.07 -7.66 -11.77
CA ALA A 155 -14.35 -6.74 -10.69
C ALA A 155 -14.50 -5.30 -11.18
N LYS A 156 -15.11 -4.46 -10.33
CA LYS A 156 -15.24 -3.01 -10.50
C LYS A 156 -15.10 -2.32 -9.15
N LEU A 157 -14.71 -1.04 -9.17
CA LEU A 157 -14.73 -0.18 -8.00
C LEU A 157 -16.13 0.44 -7.86
N VAL A 158 -16.57 0.62 -6.62
CA VAL A 158 -17.85 1.25 -6.28
C VAL A 158 -17.68 2.22 -5.11
N GLY A 159 -18.62 3.16 -4.99
CA GLY A 159 -18.63 4.17 -3.94
C GLY A 159 -17.58 5.26 -4.12
N GLU A 160 -17.55 6.17 -3.16
CA GLU A 160 -16.57 7.24 -3.14
C GLU A 160 -15.19 6.72 -2.70
N LYS A 161 -14.13 7.25 -3.31
CA LYS A 161 -12.76 6.98 -2.89
C LYS A 161 -12.47 7.73 -1.60
N MET A 162 -12.10 7.00 -0.55
CA MET A 162 -11.74 7.54 0.76
C MET A 162 -10.27 8.02 0.73
N LYS A 163 -10.04 9.24 0.22
CA LYS A 163 -8.70 9.82 -0.03
C LYS A 163 -8.14 10.53 1.20
N ASP A 164 -7.90 9.81 2.27
CA ASP A 164 -7.40 10.34 3.55
C ASP A 164 -6.07 9.69 3.98
N GLY A 165 -5.48 8.84 3.15
CA GLY A 165 -4.24 8.13 3.41
C GLY A 165 -3.01 8.78 2.78
N GLN A 166 -1.87 8.65 3.45
CA GLN A 166 -0.56 9.01 2.92
C GLN A 166 0.41 7.85 3.14
N TYR A 167 1.14 7.44 2.10
CA TYR A 167 2.19 6.45 2.24
C TYR A 167 3.48 7.08 2.74
N GLY A 168 4.11 6.41 3.70
CA GLY A 168 5.41 6.78 4.23
C GLY A 168 6.38 5.61 4.27
N ILE A 169 7.65 5.93 4.07
CA ILE A 169 8.75 5.00 4.36
C ILE A 169 8.92 4.96 5.88
N ALA A 170 8.93 3.77 6.45
CA ALA A 170 9.07 3.58 7.89
C ALA A 170 10.49 3.06 8.24
N VAL A 171 11.01 3.55 9.33
CA VAL A 171 12.26 3.10 9.95
C VAL A 171 12.03 2.82 11.44
N LYS A 172 12.98 2.15 12.09
CA LYS A 172 12.93 1.94 13.54
C LYS A 172 12.67 3.26 14.27
N LYS A 173 11.88 3.20 15.35
CA LYS A 173 11.54 4.37 16.17
C LYS A 173 12.80 5.16 16.56
N ASP A 174 12.71 6.48 16.34
CA ASP A 174 13.77 7.48 16.63
C ASP A 174 15.09 7.26 15.88
N SER A 175 15.07 6.49 14.78
CA SER A 175 16.23 6.32 13.91
C SER A 175 16.51 7.58 13.10
N LYS A 176 17.78 8.02 13.11
CA LYS A 176 18.28 9.14 12.26
C LYS A 176 18.23 8.83 10.77
N LEU A 177 18.06 7.56 10.39
CA LEU A 177 17.93 7.16 8.98
C LEU A 177 16.75 7.85 8.28
N ALA A 178 15.70 8.20 9.02
CA ALA A 178 14.56 8.97 8.47
C ALA A 178 15.00 10.33 7.91
N GLU A 179 15.89 11.04 8.62
CA GLU A 179 16.41 12.34 8.16
C GLU A 179 17.23 12.19 6.88
N ASP A 180 18.06 11.15 6.80
CA ASP A 180 18.92 10.90 5.64
C ASP A 180 18.06 10.50 4.41
N ILE A 181 17.04 9.68 4.60
CA ILE A 181 16.07 9.33 3.56
C ILE A 181 15.30 10.59 3.10
N ASN A 182 14.86 11.44 4.02
CA ASN A 182 14.16 12.68 3.67
C ASN A 182 15.03 13.62 2.84
N LYS A 183 16.31 13.76 3.19
CA LYS A 183 17.27 14.55 2.39
C LYS A 183 17.43 13.98 0.98
N ALA A 184 17.60 12.66 0.87
CA ALA A 184 17.71 11.99 -0.43
C ALA A 184 16.43 12.17 -1.25
N MET A 185 15.25 12.01 -0.65
CA MET A 185 13.96 12.23 -1.30
C MET A 185 13.80 13.67 -1.81
N ALA A 186 14.21 14.66 -1.01
CA ALA A 186 14.16 16.08 -1.42
C ALA A 186 15.03 16.32 -2.65
N GLU A 187 16.23 15.74 -2.73
CA GLU A 187 17.08 15.84 -3.91
C GLU A 187 16.49 15.14 -5.14
N LEU A 188 15.86 13.97 -4.96
CA LEU A 188 15.17 13.28 -6.06
C LEU A 188 13.96 14.07 -6.58
N LYS A 189 13.24 14.77 -5.72
CA LYS A 189 12.15 15.69 -6.12
C LYS A 189 12.71 16.89 -6.89
N LYS A 190 13.80 17.48 -6.40
CA LYS A 190 14.43 18.67 -6.98
C LYS A 190 15.05 18.40 -8.37
N ASN A 191 15.69 17.26 -8.56
CA ASN A 191 16.33 16.89 -9.83
C ASN A 191 15.36 16.24 -10.84
N GLY A 192 14.08 16.04 -10.48
CA GLY A 192 13.03 15.47 -11.32
C GLY A 192 13.05 13.94 -11.45
N GLU A 193 13.92 13.25 -10.74
CA GLU A 193 13.97 11.77 -10.80
C GLU A 193 12.73 11.15 -10.14
N PHE A 194 12.28 11.70 -9.02
CA PHE A 194 11.03 11.29 -8.38
C PHE A 194 9.84 11.40 -9.36
N ALA A 195 9.69 12.54 -10.05
CA ALA A 195 8.61 12.75 -11.01
C ALA A 195 8.65 11.75 -12.17
N LYS A 196 9.83 11.36 -12.65
CA LYS A 196 9.99 10.35 -13.71
C LYS A 196 9.53 8.97 -13.24
N ILE A 197 9.90 8.56 -12.02
CA ILE A 197 9.48 7.29 -11.43
C ILE A 197 7.96 7.31 -11.24
N HIS A 198 7.41 8.40 -10.71
CA HIS A 198 5.98 8.56 -10.50
C HIS A 198 5.20 8.48 -11.81
N GLN A 199 5.62 9.21 -12.83
CA GLN A 199 5.00 9.18 -14.17
C GLN A 199 5.03 7.79 -14.80
N LYS A 200 6.14 7.07 -14.65
CA LYS A 200 6.27 5.71 -15.19
C LYS A 200 5.22 4.75 -14.65
N TRP A 201 4.89 4.86 -13.36
CA TRP A 201 4.01 3.90 -12.68
C TRP A 201 2.55 4.35 -12.62
N PHE A 202 2.29 5.65 -12.53
CA PHE A 202 0.96 6.22 -12.34
C PHE A 202 0.47 7.06 -13.53
N GLY A 203 1.32 7.30 -14.54
CA GLY A 203 0.93 8.03 -15.75
C GLY A 203 0.76 9.54 -15.58
N THR A 204 1.01 10.09 -14.39
CA THR A 204 0.99 11.52 -14.08
C THR A 204 2.29 11.92 -13.40
N ALA A 205 2.80 13.12 -13.66
CA ALA A 205 3.84 13.74 -12.83
C ALA A 205 3.15 14.48 -11.67
N GLU A 206 3.60 14.26 -10.43
CA GLU A 206 3.26 15.14 -9.30
C GLU A 206 4.08 16.40 -9.33
#